data_a798c0f55ef32f6bd61024ad3cdc48a4
#
_entry.id   a798c0f55ef32f6bd61024ad3cdc48a4
#
_cell.length_a   1.000
_cell.length_b   1.000
_cell.length_c   1.000
_cell.angle_alpha   90.00
_cell.angle_beta   90.00
_cell.angle_gamma   90.00
#
_symmetry.space_group_name_H-M   'P 1'
#
loop_
_entity.id
_entity.type
_entity.pdbx_description
1 polymer ?
#
loop_
_entity_poly.entity_id
_entity_poly.type
_entity_poly.pdbx_seq_one_letter_code
_entity_poly.pdbx_strand_id
1 'polypeptide(L)'
;ASDDSPLLLYGFGDISCLSKVCISIVGTRKPTAFNRRFTERLASDLASAGVTVVSGMAIGADTHAHRGALQAVGGSTAAVWAAGLDRCYPAVNQQLALQIAAQGCVLTEMPLATAIKPGLFPRRNRIVSGLSHAVVVTEAALKSGSMITARLALEQNRDVFAVPGVVGRETSAGCHW
;
A
#
# COMPACT_ATOMS: atom_id res chain seq x y z
N ALA A 1 17.61 7.71 -7.53
CA ALA A 1 16.88 6.55 -8.03
C ALA A 1 17.56 5.31 -7.46
N SER A 2 16.81 4.35 -6.93
CA SER A 2 17.38 3.06 -6.51
C SER A 2 17.70 2.25 -7.78
N ASP A 3 18.75 1.42 -7.73
CA ASP A 3 19.14 0.54 -8.86
C ASP A 3 18.03 -0.45 -9.27
N ASP A 4 16.97 -0.58 -8.46
CA ASP A 4 15.81 -1.46 -8.68
C ASP A 4 14.51 -0.68 -9.04
N SER A 5 14.64 0.51 -9.63
CA SER A 5 13.49 1.28 -10.12
C SER A 5 12.86 0.60 -11.35
N PRO A 6 11.51 0.55 -11.45
CA PRO A 6 10.87 0.00 -12.64
C PRO A 6 11.15 0.89 -13.86
N LEU A 7 11.50 0.27 -15.00
CA LEU A 7 11.69 1.00 -16.27
C LEU A 7 10.36 1.51 -16.83
N LEU A 8 9.27 0.81 -16.57
CA LEU A 8 7.94 1.12 -17.05
C LEU A 8 6.90 0.73 -16.00
N LEU A 9 5.91 1.58 -15.81
CA LEU A 9 4.68 1.28 -15.07
C LEU A 9 3.48 1.45 -16.01
N TYR A 10 2.62 0.46 -16.00
CA TYR A 10 1.28 0.56 -16.58
C TYR A 10 0.36 1.18 -15.53
N GLY A 11 -0.51 2.09 -15.95
CA GLY A 11 -1.42 2.79 -15.03
C GLY A 11 -2.85 2.88 -15.58
N PHE A 12 -3.81 2.92 -14.65
CA PHE A 12 -5.22 3.16 -14.91
C PHE A 12 -5.76 4.14 -13.88
N GLY A 13 -6.46 5.18 -14.32
CA GLY A 13 -6.93 6.29 -13.49
C GLY A 13 -6.05 7.54 -13.61
N ASP A 14 -6.16 8.46 -12.66
CA ASP A 14 -5.41 9.73 -12.65
C ASP A 14 -4.06 9.59 -11.93
N ILE A 15 -2.99 9.48 -12.73
CA ILE A 15 -1.61 9.39 -12.22
C ILE A 15 -1.10 10.72 -11.65
N SER A 16 -1.77 11.85 -11.86
CA SER A 16 -1.34 13.15 -11.32
C SER A 16 -1.34 13.16 -9.79
N CYS A 17 -2.10 12.26 -9.15
CA CYS A 17 -2.07 12.08 -7.70
C CYS A 17 -0.68 11.74 -7.15
N LEU A 18 0.22 11.17 -7.98
CA LEU A 18 1.58 10.83 -7.60
C LEU A 18 2.53 12.04 -7.54
N SER A 19 2.11 13.20 -8.04
CA SER A 19 2.87 14.45 -7.91
C SER A 19 2.74 15.08 -6.52
N LYS A 20 1.79 14.59 -5.71
CA LYS A 20 1.62 14.99 -4.31
C LYS A 20 2.62 14.27 -3.40
N VAL A 21 2.67 14.67 -2.14
CA VAL A 21 3.35 13.84 -1.12
C VAL A 21 2.65 12.49 -1.04
N CYS A 22 3.41 11.42 -1.18
CA CYS A 22 2.91 10.06 -1.12
C CYS A 22 3.38 9.39 0.18
N ILE A 23 2.47 8.74 0.89
CA ILE A 23 2.79 7.93 2.07
C ILE A 23 2.20 6.54 1.90
N SER A 24 3.05 5.52 2.05
CA SER A 24 2.57 4.14 2.02
C SER A 24 2.02 3.71 3.36
N ILE A 25 0.89 3.01 3.34
CA ILE A 25 0.34 2.33 4.52
C ILE A 25 0.29 0.84 4.21
N VAL A 26 0.99 0.04 5.02
CA VAL A 26 1.08 -1.41 4.86
C VAL A 26 0.84 -2.12 6.19
N GLY A 27 0.48 -3.40 6.14
CA GLY A 27 0.26 -4.17 7.36
C GLY A 27 -0.24 -5.58 7.10
N THR A 28 -0.71 -6.21 8.15
CA THR A 28 -1.18 -7.59 8.12
C THR A 28 -2.43 -7.76 7.25
N ARG A 29 -2.57 -8.94 6.65
CA ARG A 29 -3.79 -9.36 5.93
C ARG A 29 -4.97 -9.65 6.86
N LYS A 30 -4.72 -9.81 8.17
CA LYS A 30 -5.73 -10.10 9.20
C LYS A 30 -5.60 -9.09 10.34
N PRO A 31 -5.89 -7.79 10.10
CA PRO A 31 -5.76 -6.77 11.12
C PRO A 31 -6.80 -6.95 12.23
N THR A 32 -6.44 -6.58 13.44
CA THR A 32 -7.38 -6.48 14.56
C THR A 32 -8.47 -5.45 14.27
N ALA A 33 -9.59 -5.53 14.98
CA ALA A 33 -10.68 -4.54 14.84
C ALA A 33 -10.21 -3.11 15.14
N PHE A 34 -9.29 -2.96 16.09
CA PHE A 34 -8.65 -1.68 16.39
C PHE A 34 -7.84 -1.18 15.19
N ASN A 35 -6.93 -2.01 14.66
CA ASN A 35 -6.06 -1.60 13.56
C ASN A 35 -6.81 -1.35 12.25
N ARG A 36 -7.93 -2.03 11.99
CA ARG A 36 -8.79 -1.71 10.85
C ARG A 36 -9.27 -0.26 10.91
N ARG A 37 -9.89 0.11 12.04
CA ARG A 37 -10.41 1.49 12.25
C ARG A 37 -9.29 2.52 12.27
N PHE A 38 -8.18 2.20 12.95
CA PHE A 38 -7.02 3.08 13.00
C PHE A 38 -6.45 3.34 11.61
N THR A 39 -6.26 2.28 10.80
CA THR A 39 -5.73 2.39 9.43
C THR A 39 -6.64 3.23 8.53
N GLU A 40 -7.97 3.01 8.60
CA GLU A 40 -8.94 3.81 7.84
C GLU A 40 -8.88 5.29 8.26
N ARG A 41 -8.88 5.56 9.55
CA ARG A 41 -8.80 6.93 10.07
C ARG A 41 -7.50 7.61 9.66
N LEU A 42 -6.35 6.96 9.87
CA LEU A 42 -5.04 7.49 9.48
C LEU A 42 -5.00 7.82 7.99
N ALA A 43 -5.48 6.90 7.15
CA ALA A 43 -5.53 7.10 5.70
C ALA A 43 -6.45 8.26 5.30
N SER A 44 -7.61 8.40 5.97
CA SER A 44 -8.53 9.52 5.76
C SER A 44 -7.92 10.86 6.19
N ASP A 45 -7.27 10.90 7.34
CA ASP A 45 -6.62 12.12 7.85
C ASP A 45 -5.48 12.56 6.92
N LEU A 46 -4.63 11.64 6.45
CA LEU A 46 -3.56 11.91 5.49
C LEU A 46 -4.14 12.41 4.16
N ALA A 47 -5.15 11.73 3.62
CA ALA A 47 -5.76 12.14 2.36
C ALA A 47 -6.46 13.50 2.46
N SER A 48 -7.08 13.82 3.60
CA SER A 48 -7.67 15.14 3.89
C SER A 48 -6.61 16.24 3.96
N ALA A 49 -5.38 15.90 4.35
CA ALA A 49 -4.23 16.79 4.33
C ALA A 49 -3.57 16.92 2.94
N GLY A 50 -4.17 16.36 1.89
CA GLY A 50 -3.65 16.41 0.52
C GLY A 50 -2.58 15.38 0.18
N VAL A 51 -2.32 14.41 1.06
CA VAL A 51 -1.37 13.32 0.84
C VAL A 51 -2.02 12.21 0.01
N THR A 52 -1.30 11.66 -0.94
CA THR A 52 -1.71 10.43 -1.64
C THR A 52 -1.31 9.20 -0.83
N VAL A 53 -2.30 8.41 -0.45
CA VAL A 53 -2.06 7.14 0.24
C VAL A 53 -1.70 6.06 -0.78
N VAL A 54 -0.53 5.44 -0.62
CA VAL A 54 -0.06 4.34 -1.49
C VAL A 54 -0.19 3.02 -0.76
N SER A 55 -0.68 1.97 -1.41
CA SER A 55 -0.70 0.63 -0.83
C SER A 55 -0.74 -0.48 -1.89
N GLY A 56 -0.70 -1.73 -1.43
CA GLY A 56 -0.52 -2.89 -2.28
C GLY A 56 -1.80 -3.62 -2.66
N MET A 57 -2.98 -3.15 -2.31
CA MET A 57 -4.26 -3.78 -2.65
C MET A 57 -4.50 -5.16 -2.01
N ALA A 58 -3.67 -5.63 -1.09
CA ALA A 58 -3.91 -6.88 -0.38
C ALA A 58 -5.18 -6.78 0.51
N ILE A 59 -5.76 -7.92 0.88
CA ILE A 59 -6.79 -7.92 1.95
C ILE A 59 -6.18 -7.37 3.25
N GLY A 60 -7.02 -6.85 4.12
CA GLY A 60 -6.58 -6.34 5.43
C GLY A 60 -6.10 -4.90 5.39
N ALA A 61 -4.93 -4.61 5.94
CA ALA A 61 -4.43 -3.24 6.13
C ALA A 61 -4.46 -2.41 4.83
N ASP A 62 -4.00 -2.98 3.70
CA ASP A 62 -3.99 -2.27 2.41
C ASP A 62 -5.41 -1.88 1.97
N THR A 63 -6.38 -2.81 2.07
CA THR A 63 -7.80 -2.53 1.77
C THR A 63 -8.35 -1.41 2.63
N HIS A 64 -8.04 -1.41 3.94
CA HIS A 64 -8.50 -0.37 4.87
C HIS A 64 -7.82 0.97 4.61
N ALA A 65 -6.53 0.98 4.22
CA ALA A 65 -5.82 2.18 3.82
C ALA A 65 -6.49 2.86 2.61
N HIS A 66 -6.78 2.10 1.55
CA HIS A 66 -7.46 2.64 0.38
C HIS A 66 -8.87 3.15 0.71
N ARG A 67 -9.66 2.39 1.48
CA ARG A 67 -11.01 2.81 1.90
C ARG A 67 -10.98 4.10 2.70
N GLY A 68 -10.06 4.21 3.65
CA GLY A 68 -9.90 5.44 4.45
C GLY A 68 -9.58 6.65 3.58
N ALA A 69 -8.62 6.52 2.66
CA ALA A 69 -8.24 7.61 1.76
C ALA A 69 -9.40 8.06 0.84
N LEU A 70 -10.22 7.11 0.36
CA LEU A 70 -11.40 7.41 -0.48
C LEU A 70 -12.56 8.07 0.28
N GLN A 71 -12.58 8.01 1.62
CA GLN A 71 -13.59 8.70 2.44
C GLN A 71 -13.31 10.20 2.58
N ALA A 72 -12.07 10.63 2.37
CA ALA A 72 -11.69 12.03 2.44
C ALA A 72 -12.20 12.80 1.22
N VAL A 73 -12.76 13.99 1.43
CA VAL A 73 -13.18 14.87 0.34
C VAL A 73 -11.94 15.30 -0.46
N GLY A 74 -11.91 15.00 -1.74
CA GLY A 74 -10.74 15.25 -2.60
C GLY A 74 -9.54 14.35 -2.29
N GLY A 75 -9.74 13.33 -1.45
CA GLY A 75 -8.70 12.35 -1.12
C GLY A 75 -8.29 11.52 -2.33
N SER A 76 -7.01 11.15 -2.38
CA SER A 76 -6.45 10.33 -3.45
C SER A 76 -5.65 9.16 -2.92
N THR A 77 -5.68 8.06 -3.68
CA THR A 77 -4.90 6.87 -3.32
C THR A 77 -4.39 6.15 -4.56
N ALA A 78 -3.21 5.56 -4.45
CA ALA A 78 -2.56 4.80 -5.52
C ALA A 78 -2.38 3.34 -5.08
N ALA A 79 -2.95 2.42 -5.85
CA ALA A 79 -2.80 0.99 -5.62
C ALA A 79 -1.72 0.43 -6.55
N VAL A 80 -0.75 -0.30 -6.02
CA VAL A 80 0.24 -1.00 -6.83
C VAL A 80 -0.11 -2.48 -6.89
N TRP A 81 -0.23 -3.05 -8.09
CA TRP A 81 -0.60 -4.45 -8.30
C TRP A 81 0.60 -5.34 -8.59
N ALA A 82 0.43 -6.64 -8.35
CA ALA A 82 1.41 -7.68 -8.63
C ALA A 82 1.01 -8.58 -9.82
N ALA A 83 0.12 -8.10 -10.68
CA ALA A 83 -0.37 -8.79 -11.88
C ALA A 83 -0.71 -7.76 -12.95
N GLY A 84 -1.07 -8.18 -14.16
CA GLY A 84 -1.56 -7.26 -15.20
C GLY A 84 -2.82 -6.51 -14.78
N LEU A 85 -3.06 -5.32 -15.33
CA LEU A 85 -4.24 -4.49 -15.00
C LEU A 85 -5.58 -5.14 -15.36
N ASP A 86 -5.57 -6.16 -16.18
CA ASP A 86 -6.73 -6.99 -16.51
C ASP A 86 -7.06 -8.06 -15.46
N ARG A 87 -6.25 -8.18 -14.40
CA ARG A 87 -6.35 -9.25 -13.38
C ARG A 87 -6.32 -8.70 -11.96
N CYS A 88 -7.47 -8.24 -11.48
CA CYS A 88 -7.60 -7.78 -10.10
C CYS A 88 -7.36 -8.91 -9.09
N TYR A 89 -6.40 -8.70 -8.19
CA TYR A 89 -6.18 -9.62 -7.07
C TYR A 89 -5.94 -8.84 -5.77
N PRO A 90 -6.64 -9.21 -4.70
CA PRO A 90 -7.69 -10.24 -4.64
C PRO A 90 -8.98 -9.79 -5.34
N ALA A 91 -9.72 -10.75 -5.93
CA ALA A 91 -10.94 -10.44 -6.69
C ALA A 91 -12.00 -9.70 -5.86
N VAL A 92 -12.05 -9.92 -4.55
CA VAL A 92 -12.95 -9.22 -3.62
C VAL A 92 -12.73 -7.70 -3.61
N ASN A 93 -11.56 -7.21 -4.02
CA ASN A 93 -11.22 -5.79 -4.09
C ASN A 93 -11.49 -5.17 -5.48
N GLN A 94 -12.16 -5.87 -6.41
CA GLN A 94 -12.41 -5.36 -7.76
C GLN A 94 -13.18 -4.02 -7.76
N GLN A 95 -14.24 -3.92 -6.96
CA GLN A 95 -15.00 -2.67 -6.84
C GLN A 95 -14.17 -1.55 -6.21
N LEU A 96 -13.34 -1.89 -5.22
CA LEU A 96 -12.41 -0.94 -4.62
C LEU A 96 -11.39 -0.42 -5.66
N ALA A 97 -10.90 -1.28 -6.55
CA ALA A 97 -9.98 -0.87 -7.62
C ALA A 97 -10.61 0.17 -8.56
N LEU A 98 -11.88 0.02 -8.92
CA LEU A 98 -12.61 0.99 -9.74
C LEU A 98 -12.78 2.32 -9.00
N GLN A 99 -13.08 2.28 -7.70
CA GLN A 99 -13.16 3.49 -6.87
C GLN A 99 -11.82 4.21 -6.75
N ILE A 100 -10.73 3.46 -6.58
CA ILE A 100 -9.36 3.99 -6.55
C ILE A 100 -9.04 4.68 -7.88
N ALA A 101 -9.33 4.05 -9.01
CA ALA A 101 -9.07 4.63 -10.33
C ALA A 101 -9.88 5.91 -10.61
N ALA A 102 -11.03 6.07 -9.97
CA ALA A 102 -11.87 7.28 -10.08
C ALA A 102 -11.33 8.49 -9.28
N GLN A 103 -10.51 8.26 -8.23
CA GLN A 103 -9.97 9.31 -7.35
C GLN A 103 -8.44 9.30 -7.23
N GLY A 104 -7.78 8.49 -8.04
CA GLY A 104 -6.35 8.28 -8.06
C GLY A 104 -5.99 7.25 -9.10
N CYS A 105 -5.08 6.32 -8.85
CA CYS A 105 -4.63 5.37 -9.86
C CYS A 105 -4.34 3.96 -9.34
N VAL A 106 -4.40 3.02 -10.27
CA VAL A 106 -3.92 1.66 -10.10
C VAL A 106 -2.70 1.48 -11.00
N LEU A 107 -1.62 0.96 -10.47
CA LEU A 107 -0.32 0.82 -11.14
C LEU A 107 0.17 -0.62 -11.10
N THR A 108 0.92 -1.01 -12.12
CA THR A 108 1.66 -2.26 -12.12
C THR A 108 2.89 -2.20 -13.02
N GLU A 109 3.91 -2.97 -12.70
CA GLU A 109 5.06 -3.22 -13.59
C GLU A 109 4.77 -4.34 -14.61
N MET A 110 3.68 -5.08 -14.40
CA MET A 110 3.39 -6.28 -15.17
C MET A 110 2.56 -5.97 -16.42
N PRO A 111 2.94 -6.50 -17.60
CA PRO A 111 2.12 -6.43 -18.81
C PRO A 111 0.74 -7.05 -18.59
N LEU A 112 -0.23 -6.68 -19.44
CA LEU A 112 -1.53 -7.33 -19.50
C LEU A 112 -1.37 -8.85 -19.64
N ALA A 113 -2.37 -9.61 -19.22
CA ALA A 113 -2.38 -11.07 -19.18
C ALA A 113 -1.34 -11.73 -18.25
N THR A 114 -0.52 -10.96 -17.52
CA THR A 114 0.40 -11.54 -16.52
C THR A 114 -0.38 -12.23 -15.43
N ALA A 115 -0.16 -13.54 -15.29
CA ALA A 115 -0.80 -14.36 -14.26
C ALA A 115 -0.31 -14.00 -12.85
N ILE A 116 -1.20 -14.14 -11.87
CA ILE A 116 -0.87 -13.97 -10.45
C ILE A 116 0.10 -15.06 -10.01
N LYS A 117 1.27 -14.68 -9.50
CA LYS A 117 2.30 -15.59 -8.98
C LYS A 117 2.79 -15.09 -7.62
N PRO A 118 3.02 -16.00 -6.64
CA PRO A 118 3.46 -15.59 -5.29
C PRO A 118 4.71 -14.71 -5.28
N GLY A 119 5.69 -14.97 -6.12
CA GLY A 119 6.94 -14.20 -6.19
C GLY A 119 6.78 -12.76 -6.67
N LEU A 120 5.66 -12.40 -7.32
CA LEU A 120 5.42 -11.04 -7.80
C LEU A 120 5.01 -10.09 -6.65
N PHE A 121 4.47 -10.59 -5.54
CA PHE A 121 4.07 -9.74 -4.42
C PHE A 121 5.27 -9.08 -3.72
N PRO A 122 6.33 -9.79 -3.31
CA PRO A 122 7.53 -9.17 -2.77
C PRO A 122 8.19 -8.21 -3.78
N ARG A 123 8.26 -8.59 -5.05
CA ARG A 123 8.84 -7.75 -6.10
C ARG A 123 8.08 -6.42 -6.25
N ARG A 124 6.75 -6.45 -6.21
CA ARG A 124 5.91 -5.27 -6.27
C ARG A 124 6.13 -4.31 -5.08
N ASN A 125 6.45 -4.84 -3.89
CA ASN A 125 6.57 -4.03 -2.68
C ASN A 125 7.64 -2.94 -2.79
N ARG A 126 8.70 -3.13 -3.60
CA ARG A 126 9.70 -2.09 -3.87
C ARG A 126 9.11 -0.86 -4.57
N ILE A 127 8.05 -1.06 -5.35
CA ILE A 127 7.36 0.04 -6.02
C ILE A 127 6.47 0.78 -5.02
N VAL A 128 5.81 0.06 -4.09
CA VAL A 128 5.01 0.68 -3.03
C VAL A 128 5.88 1.62 -2.20
N SER A 129 7.02 1.14 -1.69
CA SER A 129 7.96 1.97 -0.92
C SER A 129 8.62 3.04 -1.79
N GLY A 130 9.00 2.72 -3.04
CA GLY A 130 9.70 3.63 -3.95
C GLY A 130 8.89 4.85 -4.38
N LEU A 131 7.58 4.72 -4.51
CA LEU A 131 6.65 5.81 -4.81
C LEU A 131 6.42 6.74 -3.62
N SER A 132 6.82 6.34 -2.41
CA SER A 132 6.45 7.03 -1.18
C SER A 132 7.62 7.77 -0.54
N HIS A 133 7.31 8.86 0.15
CA HIS A 133 8.27 9.60 0.97
C HIS A 133 8.49 8.89 2.31
N ALA A 134 7.46 8.20 2.81
CA ALA A 134 7.52 7.40 4.02
C ALA A 134 6.61 6.17 3.94
N VAL A 135 6.87 5.19 4.78
CA VAL A 135 6.06 3.97 4.94
C VAL A 135 5.58 3.85 6.38
N VAL A 136 4.27 3.66 6.56
CA VAL A 136 3.65 3.39 7.85
C VAL A 136 3.25 1.92 7.94
N VAL A 137 3.79 1.20 8.92
CA VAL A 137 3.41 -0.18 9.24
C VAL A 137 2.39 -0.16 10.36
N THR A 138 1.14 -0.53 10.08
CA THR A 138 0.04 -0.42 11.06
C THR A 138 -0.07 -1.63 11.98
N GLU A 139 0.16 -2.82 11.49
CA GLU A 139 0.23 -4.07 12.28
C GLU A 139 0.99 -5.12 11.47
N ALA A 140 2.03 -5.73 12.04
CA ALA A 140 2.86 -6.70 11.34
C ALA A 140 3.50 -7.72 12.27
N ALA A 141 3.48 -8.99 11.89
CA ALA A 141 4.38 -9.99 12.46
C ALA A 141 5.79 -9.82 11.90
N LEU A 142 6.82 -10.25 12.62
CA LEU A 142 8.23 -10.15 12.22
C LEU A 142 8.50 -10.73 10.82
N LYS A 143 7.93 -11.90 10.54
CA LYS A 143 8.06 -12.59 9.24
C LYS A 143 6.84 -12.33 8.36
N SER A 144 6.60 -11.08 7.97
CA SER A 144 5.45 -10.69 7.14
C SER A 144 5.87 -9.93 5.88
N GLY A 145 4.98 -9.91 4.88
CA GLY A 145 5.20 -9.17 3.64
C GLY A 145 5.32 -7.65 3.85
N SER A 146 4.63 -7.09 4.85
CA SER A 146 4.73 -5.68 5.22
C SER A 146 6.10 -5.32 5.80
N MET A 147 6.76 -6.24 6.52
CA MET A 147 8.14 -6.05 6.98
C MET A 147 9.16 -6.08 5.82
N ILE A 148 8.86 -6.80 4.73
CA ILE A 148 9.66 -6.70 3.50
C ILE A 148 9.55 -5.27 2.94
N THR A 149 8.34 -4.71 2.86
CA THR A 149 8.15 -3.32 2.40
C THR A 149 8.87 -2.31 3.28
N ALA A 150 8.85 -2.50 4.60
CA ALA A 150 9.57 -1.63 5.55
C ALA A 150 11.10 -1.66 5.32
N ARG A 151 11.68 -2.85 5.13
CA ARG A 151 13.11 -3.00 4.82
C ARG A 151 13.48 -2.34 3.50
N LEU A 152 12.69 -2.58 2.45
CA LEU A 152 12.89 -1.95 1.14
C LEU A 152 12.80 -0.43 1.23
N ALA A 153 11.91 0.11 2.08
CA ALA A 153 11.83 1.55 2.33
C ALA A 153 13.14 2.10 2.92
N LEU A 154 13.69 1.43 3.94
CA LEU A 154 14.98 1.82 4.54
C LEU A 154 16.12 1.75 3.52
N GLU A 155 16.19 0.69 2.71
CA GLU A 155 17.18 0.54 1.63
C GLU A 155 17.05 1.65 0.56
N GLN A 156 15.84 2.19 0.40
CA GLN A 156 15.53 3.30 -0.52
C GLN A 156 15.66 4.69 0.15
N ASN A 157 16.19 4.77 1.38
CA ASN A 157 16.29 6.01 2.17
C ASN A 157 14.93 6.68 2.41
N ARG A 158 13.89 5.88 2.71
CA ARG A 158 12.56 6.36 3.09
C ARG A 158 12.36 6.19 4.58
N ASP A 159 11.69 7.14 5.20
CA ASP A 159 11.31 7.03 6.61
C ASP A 159 10.32 5.88 6.82
N VAL A 160 10.48 5.16 7.93
CA VAL A 160 9.58 4.08 8.33
C VAL A 160 9.00 4.39 9.70
N PHE A 161 7.68 4.44 9.75
CA PHE A 161 6.91 4.61 10.98
C PHE A 161 6.20 3.30 11.31
N ALA A 162 6.11 2.96 12.58
CA ALA A 162 5.38 1.80 13.05
C ALA A 162 4.34 2.21 14.10
N VAL A 163 3.13 1.68 13.95
CA VAL A 163 2.06 1.89 14.94
C VAL A 163 2.32 0.95 16.11
N PRO A 164 2.46 1.46 17.34
CA PRO A 164 2.64 0.61 18.50
C PRO A 164 1.45 -0.34 18.68
N GLY A 165 1.74 -1.59 18.94
CA GLY A 165 0.74 -2.61 19.22
C GLY A 165 0.90 -3.20 20.63
N VAL A 166 0.11 -4.20 20.96
CA VAL A 166 0.18 -4.88 22.25
C VAL A 166 1.49 -5.65 22.35
N VAL A 167 2.26 -5.37 23.41
CA VAL A 167 3.52 -6.08 23.70
C VAL A 167 3.24 -7.57 23.92
N GLY A 168 4.09 -8.44 23.36
CA GLY A 168 3.93 -9.88 23.42
C GLY A 168 2.96 -10.49 22.40
N ARG A 169 2.27 -9.65 21.61
CA ARG A 169 1.40 -10.13 20.55
C ARG A 169 2.21 -10.36 19.27
N GLU A 170 2.15 -11.57 18.70
CA GLU A 170 2.88 -11.95 17.50
C GLU A 170 2.59 -11.01 16.32
N THR A 171 1.31 -10.62 16.14
CA THR A 171 0.89 -9.74 15.03
C THR A 171 1.37 -8.30 15.17
N SER A 172 1.94 -7.90 16.32
CA SER A 172 2.52 -6.57 16.56
C SER A 172 4.04 -6.61 16.67
N ALA A 173 4.64 -7.80 16.71
CA ALA A 173 6.08 -7.96 16.96
C ALA A 173 6.95 -7.26 15.90
N GLY A 174 6.49 -7.18 14.66
CA GLY A 174 7.18 -6.45 13.59
C GLY A 174 7.18 -4.93 13.80
N CYS A 175 6.13 -4.38 14.41
CA CYS A 175 6.07 -2.94 14.71
C CYS A 175 6.97 -2.52 15.89
N HIS A 176 7.46 -3.48 16.68
CA HIS A 176 8.35 -3.22 17.82
C HIS A 176 9.83 -3.49 17.49
N TRP A 177 10.10 -4.03 16.30
CA TRP A 177 11.45 -4.34 15.83
C TRP A 177 12.11 -3.12 15.19
#